data_8b9c76382a217d6ba4508206bd0bee66
#
_entry.id   8b9c76382a217d6ba4508206bd0bee66
#
_cell.length_a   1.000
_cell.length_b   1.000
_cell.length_c   1.000
_cell.angle_alpha   90.00
_cell.angle_beta   90.00
_cell.angle_gamma   90.00
#
_symmetry.space_group_name_H-M   'P 1'
#
loop_
_entity.id
_entity.type
_entity.pdbx_description
1 polymer ?
#
loop_
_entity_poly.entity_id
_entity_poly.type
_entity_poly.pdbx_seq_one_letter_code
_entity_poly.pdbx_strand_id
1 'polypeptide(L)'
;MKKIAIIGGGASGLVAAIAAARTNPQAQILIYEKKDSAGKKILATGNGRCNLTNKDMNASYFHSDNLSVVEEVLQKFGYEDTIAFFTSLGLLTKARGNYVYPYSDQASTVLDLLKSELDRLHVKITTDVTVT
;
A
#
# COMPACT_ATOMS: atom_id res chain seq x y z
N MET A 1 4.39 -24.09 10.49
CA MET A 1 3.82 -22.75 10.27
C MET A 1 4.54 -22.08 9.10
N LYS A 2 3.79 -21.62 8.11
CA LYS A 2 4.38 -20.92 6.95
C LYS A 2 4.89 -19.54 7.37
N LYS A 3 6.12 -19.20 6.94
CA LYS A 3 6.70 -17.87 7.13
C LYS A 3 6.79 -17.14 5.79
N ILE A 4 6.37 -15.88 5.75
CA ILE A 4 6.46 -15.03 4.57
C ILE A 4 7.25 -13.79 4.95
N ALA A 5 8.39 -13.59 4.30
CA ALA A 5 9.23 -12.41 4.45
C ALA A 5 8.96 -11.43 3.29
N ILE A 6 8.72 -10.18 3.63
CA ILE A 6 8.54 -9.07 2.68
C ILE A 6 9.71 -8.12 2.87
N ILE A 7 10.42 -7.86 1.79
CA ILE A 7 11.58 -7.00 1.79
C ILE A 7 11.17 -5.59 1.34
N GLY A 8 11.31 -4.65 2.25
CA GLY A 8 10.92 -3.25 2.07
C GLY A 8 9.56 -2.93 2.68
N GLY A 9 9.55 -1.97 3.59
CA GLY A 9 8.35 -1.44 4.26
C GLY A 9 7.79 -0.18 3.60
N GLY A 10 7.90 -0.06 2.27
CA GLY A 10 7.23 0.99 1.50
C GLY A 10 5.74 0.68 1.29
N ALA A 11 5.02 1.52 0.55
CA ALA A 11 3.58 1.36 0.30
C ALA A 11 3.22 -0.04 -0.20
N SER A 12 3.94 -0.55 -1.21
CA SER A 12 3.72 -1.87 -1.78
C SER A 12 3.96 -3.00 -0.78
N GLY A 13 5.04 -2.91 0.02
CA GLY A 13 5.37 -3.91 1.03
C GLY A 13 4.33 -3.97 2.17
N LEU A 14 3.87 -2.82 2.65
CA LEU A 14 2.83 -2.75 3.68
C LEU A 14 1.51 -3.36 3.18
N VAL A 15 1.08 -3.03 1.96
CA VAL A 15 -0.15 -3.58 1.37
C VAL A 15 0.00 -5.07 1.07
N ALA A 16 1.16 -5.52 0.57
CA ALA A 16 1.44 -6.93 0.34
C ALA A 16 1.38 -7.75 1.63
N ALA A 17 1.89 -7.20 2.74
CA ALA A 17 1.83 -7.83 4.05
C ALA A 17 0.38 -7.98 4.55
N ILE A 18 -0.44 -6.94 4.39
CA ILE A 18 -1.87 -6.98 4.75
C ILE A 18 -2.58 -8.06 3.91
N ALA A 19 -2.35 -8.07 2.59
CA ALA A 19 -2.95 -9.06 1.70
C ALA A 19 -2.53 -10.49 2.07
N ALA A 20 -1.24 -10.71 2.32
CA ALA A 20 -0.71 -12.02 2.73
C ALA A 20 -1.32 -12.50 4.06
N ALA A 21 -1.41 -11.61 5.05
CA ALA A 21 -1.97 -11.95 6.36
C ALA A 21 -3.48 -12.22 6.30
N ARG A 22 -4.24 -11.44 5.54
CA ARG A 22 -5.67 -11.66 5.34
C ARG A 22 -5.97 -12.98 4.62
N THR A 23 -5.11 -13.35 3.65
CA THR A 23 -5.28 -14.58 2.85
C THR A 23 -4.80 -15.82 3.60
N ASN A 24 -3.80 -15.69 4.45
CA ASN A 24 -3.20 -16.78 5.22
C ASN A 24 -3.11 -16.43 6.71
N PRO A 25 -4.22 -16.47 7.45
CA PRO A 25 -4.22 -16.08 8.87
C PRO A 25 -3.30 -16.93 9.77
N GLN A 26 -2.91 -18.11 9.31
CA GLN A 26 -1.99 -19.02 10.02
C GLN A 26 -0.51 -18.79 9.68
N ALA A 27 -0.22 -17.90 8.72
CA ALA A 27 1.16 -17.63 8.35
C ALA A 27 1.77 -16.52 9.25
N GLN A 28 3.05 -16.66 9.54
CA GLN A 28 3.82 -15.59 10.16
C GLN A 28 4.31 -14.64 9.07
N ILE A 29 3.85 -13.39 9.10
CA ILE A 29 4.26 -12.36 8.14
C ILE A 29 5.29 -11.44 8.79
N LEU A 30 6.39 -11.21 8.08
CA LEU A 30 7.52 -10.40 8.53
C LEU A 30 7.86 -9.36 7.46
N ILE A 31 8.01 -8.10 7.85
CA ILE A 31 8.52 -7.03 6.98
C ILE A 31 9.92 -6.66 7.47
N TYR A 32 10.89 -6.61 6.57
CA TYR A 32 12.23 -6.09 6.81
C TYR A 32 12.41 -4.77 6.08
N GLU A 33 12.67 -3.71 6.82
CA GLU A 33 12.84 -2.36 6.30
C GLU A 33 14.26 -1.86 6.61
N LYS A 34 14.91 -1.29 5.58
CA LYS A 34 16.26 -0.75 5.70
C LYS A 34 16.33 0.52 6.56
N LYS A 35 15.28 1.34 6.47
CA LYS A 35 15.22 2.61 7.22
C LYS A 35 14.76 2.38 8.66
N ASP A 36 14.87 3.41 9.47
CA ASP A 36 14.43 3.44 10.88
C ASP A 36 12.90 3.40 11.04
N SER A 37 12.14 3.58 9.95
CA SER A 37 10.68 3.56 9.97
C SER A 37 10.11 3.09 8.63
N ALA A 38 9.11 2.23 8.69
CA ALA A 38 8.35 1.82 7.51
C ALA A 38 7.40 2.92 7.03
N GLY A 39 7.18 3.00 5.71
CA GLY A 39 6.23 3.90 5.09
C GLY A 39 6.66 5.36 4.96
N LYS A 40 7.91 5.70 5.24
CA LYS A 40 8.41 7.09 5.18
C LYS A 40 8.08 7.80 3.87
N LYS A 41 8.23 7.10 2.72
CA LYS A 41 7.98 7.72 1.42
C LYS A 41 6.51 8.08 1.21
N ILE A 42 5.58 7.37 1.84
CA ILE A 42 4.14 7.69 1.78
C ILE A 42 3.90 9.13 2.25
N LEU A 43 4.58 9.55 3.32
CA LEU A 43 4.41 10.88 3.92
C LEU A 43 4.78 12.04 2.99
N ALA A 44 5.65 11.79 2.01
CA ALA A 44 6.07 12.79 1.02
C ALA A 44 5.22 12.78 -0.26
N THR A 45 4.42 11.75 -0.49
CA THR A 45 3.63 11.62 -1.72
C THR A 45 2.48 12.63 -1.77
N GLY A 46 2.09 13.02 -2.97
CA GLY A 46 0.98 13.96 -3.17
C GLY A 46 1.18 15.29 -2.42
N ASN A 47 2.41 15.75 -2.30
CA ASN A 47 2.78 16.94 -1.52
C ASN A 47 2.30 16.84 -0.05
N GLY A 48 2.55 15.70 0.59
CA GLY A 48 2.16 15.43 1.97
C GLY A 48 0.70 14.99 2.17
N ARG A 49 -0.06 14.83 1.09
CA ARG A 49 -1.48 14.46 1.12
C ARG A 49 -1.77 13.01 0.74
N CYS A 50 -0.81 12.32 0.14
CA CYS A 50 -0.92 10.97 -0.40
C CYS A 50 -1.97 10.86 -1.52
N ASN A 51 -1.58 11.10 -2.76
CA ASN A 51 -2.42 10.75 -3.90
C ASN A 51 -2.52 9.23 -4.03
N LEU A 52 -3.67 8.67 -3.68
CA LEU A 52 -3.89 7.23 -3.60
C LEU A 52 -4.04 6.57 -4.97
N THR A 53 -4.84 7.20 -5.82
CA THR A 53 -5.19 6.66 -7.14
C THR A 53 -5.77 7.75 -8.03
N ASN A 54 -6.14 7.37 -9.25
CA ASN A 54 -6.77 8.24 -10.23
C ASN A 54 -8.03 7.56 -10.77
N LYS A 55 -9.12 8.31 -10.91
CA LYS A 55 -10.38 7.81 -11.50
C LYS A 55 -10.22 7.41 -12.97
N ASP A 56 -9.35 8.12 -13.68
CA ASP A 56 -8.99 7.80 -15.07
C ASP A 56 -7.71 6.94 -15.07
N MET A 57 -7.88 5.67 -14.66
CA MET A 57 -6.80 4.69 -14.61
C MET A 57 -6.72 3.92 -15.93
N ASN A 58 -5.65 4.16 -16.70
CA ASN A 58 -5.43 3.53 -17.99
C ASN A 58 -3.95 3.14 -18.15
N ALA A 59 -3.70 1.96 -18.72
CA ALA A 59 -2.34 1.45 -18.93
C ALA A 59 -1.50 2.37 -19.83
N SER A 60 -2.12 3.12 -20.74
CA SER A 60 -1.42 4.06 -21.63
C SER A 60 -0.73 5.22 -20.92
N TYR A 61 -1.08 5.48 -19.65
CA TYR A 61 -0.41 6.50 -18.82
C TYR A 61 0.85 5.99 -18.13
N PHE A 62 1.14 4.70 -18.24
CA PHE A 62 2.33 4.10 -17.64
C PHE A 62 3.47 4.03 -18.67
N HIS A 63 4.68 4.32 -18.21
CA HIS A 63 5.90 4.17 -18.99
C HIS A 63 6.53 2.81 -18.66
N SER A 64 6.37 1.86 -19.55
CA SER A 64 6.85 0.48 -19.40
C SER A 64 7.19 -0.13 -20.74
N ASP A 65 8.24 -0.93 -20.78
CA ASP A 65 8.58 -1.75 -21.95
C ASP A 65 7.60 -2.92 -22.16
N ASN A 66 6.76 -3.18 -21.16
CA ASN A 66 5.74 -4.23 -21.22
C ASN A 66 4.41 -3.74 -20.63
N LEU A 67 3.62 -3.05 -21.45
CA LEU A 67 2.31 -2.53 -21.05
C LEU A 67 1.29 -3.64 -20.76
N SER A 68 1.45 -4.84 -21.34
CA SER A 68 0.52 -5.94 -21.09
C SER A 68 0.51 -6.38 -19.62
N VAL A 69 1.65 -6.30 -18.93
CA VAL A 69 1.72 -6.56 -17.49
C VAL A 69 0.95 -5.51 -16.70
N VAL A 70 1.05 -4.24 -17.11
CA VAL A 70 0.29 -3.15 -16.48
C VAL A 70 -1.21 -3.36 -16.66
N GLU A 71 -1.65 -3.70 -17.88
CA GLU A 71 -3.05 -3.99 -18.18
C GLU A 71 -3.58 -5.15 -17.34
N GLU A 72 -2.82 -6.25 -17.25
CA GLU A 72 -3.20 -7.41 -16.45
C GLU A 72 -3.37 -7.05 -14.95
N VAL A 73 -2.44 -6.26 -14.40
CA VAL A 73 -2.52 -5.82 -13.00
C VAL A 73 -3.73 -4.91 -12.79
N LEU A 74 -3.97 -3.94 -13.67
CA LEU A 74 -5.10 -3.01 -13.55
C LEU A 74 -6.45 -3.70 -13.73
N GLN A 75 -6.53 -4.77 -14.54
CA GLN A 75 -7.74 -5.59 -14.66
C GLN A 75 -8.04 -6.38 -13.38
N LYS A 76 -7.01 -6.86 -12.68
CA LYS A 76 -7.14 -7.60 -11.43
C LYS A 76 -7.34 -6.70 -10.22
N PHE A 77 -6.71 -5.54 -10.22
CA PHE A 77 -6.76 -4.58 -9.12
C PHE A 77 -6.69 -3.15 -9.66
N GLY A 78 -7.83 -2.59 -9.97
CA GLY A 78 -7.96 -1.27 -10.56
C GLY A 78 -8.34 -0.19 -9.55
N TYR A 79 -8.94 0.88 -10.06
CA TYR A 79 -9.38 2.02 -9.27
C TYR A 79 -10.38 1.63 -8.16
N GLU A 80 -11.44 0.91 -8.53
CA GLU A 80 -12.50 0.51 -7.57
C GLU A 80 -11.95 -0.40 -6.47
N ASP A 81 -11.05 -1.33 -6.82
CA ASP A 81 -10.42 -2.22 -5.86
C ASP A 81 -9.53 -1.45 -4.87
N THR A 82 -8.81 -0.44 -5.36
CA THR A 82 -7.99 0.44 -4.52
C THR A 82 -8.86 1.20 -3.52
N ILE A 83 -9.98 1.78 -3.97
CA ILE A 83 -10.92 2.48 -3.09
C ILE A 83 -11.52 1.50 -2.06
N ALA A 84 -11.97 0.32 -2.50
CA ALA A 84 -12.52 -0.69 -1.61
C ALA A 84 -11.51 -1.15 -0.55
N PHE A 85 -10.24 -1.34 -0.93
CA PHE A 85 -9.18 -1.69 0.00
C PHE A 85 -9.02 -0.64 1.10
N PHE A 86 -8.84 0.64 0.73
CA PHE A 86 -8.66 1.70 1.72
C PHE A 86 -9.92 1.95 2.56
N THR A 87 -11.11 1.81 1.97
CA THR A 87 -12.38 1.86 2.72
C THR A 87 -12.44 0.74 3.76
N SER A 88 -11.93 -0.45 3.44
CA SER A 88 -11.86 -1.56 4.40
C SER A 88 -10.95 -1.30 5.60
N LEU A 89 -10.02 -0.35 5.47
CA LEU A 89 -9.17 0.14 6.57
C LEU A 89 -9.82 1.29 7.36
N GLY A 90 -10.98 1.76 6.94
CA GLY A 90 -11.66 2.90 7.53
C GLY A 90 -11.26 4.27 6.96
N LEU A 91 -10.55 4.29 5.81
CA LEU A 91 -10.16 5.54 5.17
C LEU A 91 -11.34 6.16 4.42
N LEU A 92 -11.66 7.41 4.76
CA LEU A 92 -12.53 8.25 3.94
C LEU A 92 -11.67 8.95 2.89
N THR A 93 -12.14 8.95 1.65
CA THR A 93 -11.46 9.57 0.52
C THR A 93 -12.26 10.70 -0.09
N LYS A 94 -11.58 11.61 -0.77
CA LYS A 94 -12.19 12.66 -1.62
C LYS A 94 -11.44 12.78 -2.93
N ALA A 95 -12.13 13.25 -3.96
CA ALA A 95 -11.55 13.50 -5.26
C ALA A 95 -11.36 14.99 -5.51
N ARG A 96 -10.25 15.32 -6.19
CA ARG A 96 -9.99 16.63 -6.81
C ARG A 96 -9.78 16.38 -8.29
N GLY A 97 -10.81 16.64 -9.12
CA GLY A 97 -10.83 16.13 -10.48
C GLY A 97 -10.79 14.60 -10.46
N ASN A 98 -9.82 14.01 -11.14
CA ASN A 98 -9.61 12.56 -11.17
C ASN A 98 -8.66 12.05 -10.07
N TYR A 99 -7.95 12.93 -9.37
CA TYR A 99 -7.02 12.56 -8.30
C TYR A 99 -7.76 12.27 -7.00
N VAL A 100 -7.39 11.19 -6.34
CA VAL A 100 -8.03 10.76 -5.08
C VAL A 100 -7.05 10.85 -3.91
N TYR A 101 -7.51 11.47 -2.85
CA TYR A 101 -6.75 11.73 -1.63
C TYR A 101 -7.51 11.25 -0.39
N PRO A 102 -6.84 11.00 0.74
CA PRO A 102 -7.54 10.88 2.01
C PRO A 102 -8.33 12.16 2.30
N TYR A 103 -9.49 12.02 2.91
CA TYR A 103 -10.36 13.16 3.21
C TYR A 103 -9.67 14.19 4.10
N SER A 104 -8.76 13.73 4.97
CA SER A 104 -7.94 14.58 5.85
C SER A 104 -6.92 15.46 5.13
N ASP A 105 -6.61 15.18 3.87
CA ASP A 105 -5.47 15.76 3.12
C ASP A 105 -4.10 15.52 3.80
N GLN A 106 -3.99 14.48 4.59
CA GLN A 106 -2.76 14.13 5.32
C GLN A 106 -2.32 12.71 4.99
N ALA A 107 -1.11 12.59 4.44
CA ALA A 107 -0.51 11.29 4.14
C ALA A 107 -0.31 10.42 5.40
N SER A 108 -0.14 11.04 6.57
CA SER A 108 -0.04 10.34 7.85
C SER A 108 -1.29 9.51 8.16
N THR A 109 -2.49 9.99 7.82
CA THR A 109 -3.73 9.23 7.99
C THR A 109 -3.67 7.88 7.27
N VAL A 110 -3.16 7.87 6.04
CA VAL A 110 -3.01 6.64 5.25
C VAL A 110 -2.01 5.70 5.91
N LEU A 111 -0.85 6.22 6.30
CA LEU A 111 0.19 5.41 6.93
C LEU A 111 -0.25 4.83 8.27
N ASP A 112 -0.93 5.62 9.09
CA ASP A 112 -1.42 5.19 10.41
C ASP A 112 -2.45 4.07 10.27
N LEU A 113 -3.37 4.15 9.31
CA LEU A 113 -4.34 3.09 9.03
C LEU A 113 -3.67 1.80 8.53
N LEU A 114 -2.67 1.90 7.64
CA LEU A 114 -1.90 0.74 7.19
C LEU A 114 -1.18 0.07 8.37
N LYS A 115 -0.51 0.85 9.22
CA LYS A 115 0.18 0.33 10.40
C LYS A 115 -0.79 -0.29 11.41
N SER A 116 -1.92 0.35 11.68
CA SER A 116 -2.95 -0.17 12.57
C SER A 116 -3.49 -1.53 12.09
N GLU A 117 -3.72 -1.67 10.80
CA GLU A 117 -4.17 -2.96 10.24
C GLU A 117 -3.08 -4.04 10.34
N LEU A 118 -1.81 -3.68 10.10
CA LEU A 118 -0.69 -4.62 10.26
C LEU A 118 -0.55 -5.09 11.71
N ASP A 119 -0.72 -4.19 12.68
CA ASP A 119 -0.72 -4.53 14.10
C ASP A 119 -1.89 -5.47 14.46
N ARG A 120 -3.10 -5.16 13.96
CA ARG A 120 -4.28 -6.02 14.13
C ARG A 120 -4.09 -7.42 13.56
N LEU A 121 -3.35 -7.53 12.45
CA LEU A 121 -3.03 -8.79 11.78
C LEU A 121 -1.76 -9.47 12.35
N HIS A 122 -1.17 -8.93 13.40
CA HIS A 122 0.05 -9.44 14.03
C HIS A 122 1.25 -9.55 13.08
N VAL A 123 1.34 -8.66 12.09
CA VAL A 123 2.49 -8.56 11.19
C VAL A 123 3.64 -7.89 11.93
N LYS A 124 4.81 -8.53 11.93
CA LYS A 124 6.01 -7.96 12.55
C LYS A 124 6.80 -7.11 11.55
N ILE A 125 7.10 -5.88 11.91
CA ILE A 125 7.99 -4.99 11.17
C ILE A 125 9.32 -4.89 11.92
N THR A 126 10.42 -5.16 11.20
CA THR A 126 11.78 -5.00 11.72
C THR A 126 12.49 -3.95 10.88
N THR A 127 12.86 -2.84 11.51
CA THR A 127 13.56 -1.71 10.89
C THR A 127 15.08 -1.81 11.04
N ASP A 128 15.81 -0.94 10.35
CA ASP A 128 17.28 -0.89 10.36
C ASP A 128 17.95 -2.20 9.90
N VAL A 129 17.26 -2.94 9.00
CA VAL A 129 17.73 -4.21 8.45
C VAL A 129 17.94 -4.10 6.95
N THR A 130 19.18 -4.30 6.52
CA THR A 130 19.51 -4.45 5.11
C THR A 130 19.56 -5.93 4.76
N VAL A 131 18.74 -6.34 3.80
CA VAL A 131 18.77 -7.70 3.25
C VAL A 131 19.75 -7.73 2.07
N THR A 132 20.67 -8.66 2.10
CA THR A 132 21.71 -8.88 1.08
C THR A 132 21.49 -10.17 0.32
#